data_9bd063e4434ed563c15dd321777b9067
#
_entry.id   9bd063e4434ed563c15dd321777b9067
#
_cell.length_a   1.000
_cell.length_b   1.000
_cell.length_c   1.000
_cell.angle_alpha   90.00
_cell.angle_beta   90.00
_cell.angle_gamma   90.00
#
_symmetry.space_group_name_H-M   'P 1'
#
loop_
_entity.id
_entity.type
_entity.pdbx_description
1 polymer ?
#
loop_
_entity_poly.entity_id
_entity_poly.type
_entity_poly.pdbx_seq_one_letter_code
_entity_poly.pdbx_strand_id
1 'polypeptide(L)'
;MYETDVHSLGLRVAQGLVLTTAFYWDLNDGTRAFSRRFAERMGGQMPTMNQAGTYSGLLHYLKAVAATKSKDAQTVMAWMKANPSDDPLFGKGTIRADGRKIHDMYLFEVKKPAESKGEWDLYKLLATIPGSEVFRPLNEGGCPFVKG
;
A
#
# COMPACT_ATOMS: atom_id res chain seq x y z
N MET A 1 8.21 -10.12 -1.76
CA MET A 1 7.68 -10.73 -2.99
C MET A 1 6.53 -9.87 -3.48
N TYR A 2 6.54 -9.53 -4.75
CA TYR A 2 5.53 -8.68 -5.39
C TYR A 2 4.71 -9.48 -6.40
N GLU A 3 3.61 -8.92 -6.87
CA GLU A 3 2.78 -9.51 -7.92
C GLU A 3 3.60 -9.81 -9.18
N THR A 4 4.53 -8.92 -9.52
CA THR A 4 5.45 -9.09 -10.67
C THR A 4 6.37 -10.29 -10.52
N ASP A 5 6.81 -10.61 -9.29
CA ASP A 5 7.65 -11.78 -9.04
C ASP A 5 6.84 -13.08 -9.27
N VAL A 6 5.61 -13.11 -8.73
CA VAL A 6 4.70 -14.27 -8.90
C VAL A 6 4.30 -14.42 -10.36
N HIS A 7 4.02 -13.31 -11.06
CA HIS A 7 3.71 -13.33 -12.48
C HIS A 7 4.87 -13.92 -13.30
N SER A 8 6.11 -13.51 -13.00
CA SER A 8 7.31 -14.00 -13.68
C SER A 8 7.61 -15.48 -13.40
N LEU A 9 7.39 -15.95 -12.16
CA LEU A 9 7.55 -17.37 -11.79
C LEU A 9 6.47 -18.26 -12.37
N GLY A 10 5.28 -17.70 -12.56
CA GLY A 10 4.07 -18.42 -12.94
C GLY A 10 3.44 -19.18 -11.78
N LEU A 11 2.09 -19.31 -11.83
CA LEU A 11 1.31 -19.93 -10.76
C LEU A 11 1.68 -21.39 -10.48
N ARG A 12 2.13 -22.14 -11.48
CA ARG A 12 2.55 -23.54 -11.25
C ARG A 12 3.70 -23.67 -10.26
N VAL A 13 4.59 -22.69 -10.24
CA VAL A 13 5.76 -22.66 -9.33
C VAL A 13 5.40 -21.98 -8.01
N ALA A 14 4.67 -20.86 -8.07
CA ALA A 14 4.43 -20.00 -6.93
C ALA A 14 3.20 -20.37 -6.09
N GLN A 15 2.31 -21.27 -6.56
CA GLN A 15 1.07 -21.63 -5.85
C GLN A 15 1.30 -22.02 -4.39
N GLY A 16 0.43 -21.58 -3.51
CA GLY A 16 0.47 -21.90 -2.08
C GLY A 16 1.47 -21.07 -1.27
N LEU A 17 2.30 -20.24 -1.90
CA LEU A 17 3.12 -19.27 -1.16
C LEU A 17 2.23 -18.28 -0.42
N VAL A 18 2.56 -18.00 0.83
CA VAL A 18 1.84 -17.04 1.67
C VAL A 18 2.69 -15.79 1.82
N LEU A 19 2.07 -14.62 1.69
CA LEU A 19 2.72 -13.33 1.77
C LEU A 19 1.83 -12.25 2.39
N THR A 20 2.46 -11.21 2.94
CA THR A 20 1.76 -9.99 3.35
C THR A 20 2.10 -8.85 2.40
N THR A 21 1.10 -8.05 2.06
CA THR A 21 1.27 -6.82 1.28
C THR A 21 0.26 -5.77 1.71
N ALA A 22 0.60 -4.51 1.49
CA ALA A 22 -0.27 -3.38 1.79
C ALA A 22 -1.28 -3.08 0.67
N PHE A 23 -1.08 -3.66 -0.49
CA PHE A 23 -1.87 -3.38 -1.69
C PHE A 23 -1.94 -4.61 -2.58
N TYR A 24 -3.09 -4.80 -3.20
CA TYR A 24 -3.28 -5.71 -4.33
C TYR A 24 -4.24 -5.05 -5.32
N TRP A 25 -3.98 -5.20 -6.60
CA TRP A 25 -4.70 -4.49 -7.66
C TRP A 25 -6.22 -4.77 -7.64
N ASP A 26 -6.62 -5.99 -7.28
CA ASP A 26 -8.02 -6.45 -7.23
C ASP A 26 -8.58 -6.55 -5.80
N LEU A 27 -8.21 -5.61 -4.93
CA LEU A 27 -8.67 -5.63 -3.54
C LEU A 27 -10.06 -5.00 -3.37
N ASN A 28 -10.28 -3.85 -4.04
CA ASN A 28 -11.53 -3.08 -4.00
C ASN A 28 -11.68 -2.21 -5.25
N ASP A 29 -12.79 -1.46 -5.36
CA ASP A 29 -13.06 -0.62 -6.53
C ASP A 29 -12.02 0.47 -6.74
N GLY A 30 -11.49 1.05 -5.66
CA GLY A 30 -10.43 2.07 -5.73
C GLY A 30 -9.14 1.52 -6.28
N THR A 31 -8.68 0.35 -5.79
CA THR A 31 -7.47 -0.32 -6.28
C THR A 31 -7.63 -0.76 -7.72
N ARG A 32 -8.80 -1.31 -8.10
CA ARG A 32 -9.10 -1.67 -9.49
C ARG A 32 -9.09 -0.47 -10.42
N ALA A 33 -9.70 0.65 -10.03
CA ALA A 33 -9.74 1.86 -10.84
C ALA A 33 -8.35 2.47 -11.07
N PHE A 34 -7.52 2.50 -10.03
CA PHE A 34 -6.12 2.91 -10.13
C PHE A 34 -5.33 1.99 -11.05
N SER A 35 -5.46 0.69 -10.86
CA SER A 35 -4.67 -0.31 -11.59
C SER A 35 -5.00 -0.34 -13.09
N ARG A 36 -6.26 -0.14 -13.47
CA ARG A 36 -6.63 0.00 -14.89
C ARG A 36 -5.91 1.19 -15.54
N ARG A 37 -5.92 2.37 -14.91
CA ARG A 37 -5.23 3.57 -15.43
C ARG A 37 -3.72 3.38 -15.47
N PHE A 38 -3.16 2.63 -14.53
CA PHE A 38 -1.74 2.27 -14.51
C PHE A 38 -1.41 1.34 -15.67
N ALA A 39 -2.18 0.27 -15.84
CA ALA A 39 -1.95 -0.73 -16.89
C ALA A 39 -2.00 -0.13 -18.31
N GLU A 40 -2.92 0.81 -18.58
CA GLU A 40 -3.00 1.54 -19.84
C GLU A 40 -1.69 2.26 -20.22
N ARG A 41 -0.91 2.70 -19.21
CA ARG A 41 0.35 3.43 -19.40
C ARG A 41 1.59 2.53 -19.31
N MET A 42 1.43 1.33 -18.76
CA MET A 42 2.52 0.42 -18.45
C MET A 42 2.44 -0.90 -19.22
N GLY A 43 1.83 -0.87 -20.42
CA GLY A 43 1.78 -2.05 -21.29
C GLY A 43 1.06 -3.25 -20.70
N GLY A 44 -0.01 -3.02 -19.92
CA GLY A 44 -0.81 -4.07 -19.29
C GLY A 44 -0.27 -4.56 -17.95
N GLN A 45 0.86 -4.05 -17.48
CA GLN A 45 1.43 -4.42 -16.18
C GLN A 45 0.58 -3.90 -15.01
N MET A 46 0.41 -4.70 -13.97
CA MET A 46 -0.26 -4.28 -12.74
C MET A 46 0.71 -3.59 -11.76
N PRO A 47 0.23 -2.57 -11.02
CA PRO A 47 1.04 -1.92 -10.00
C PRO A 47 1.20 -2.82 -8.80
N THR A 48 2.35 -2.68 -8.12
CA THR A 48 2.61 -3.28 -6.82
C THR A 48 2.37 -2.29 -5.68
N MET A 49 2.55 -2.72 -4.44
CA MET A 49 2.47 -1.84 -3.27
C MET A 49 3.46 -0.65 -3.34
N ASN A 50 4.55 -0.75 -4.12
CA ASN A 50 5.52 0.34 -4.26
C ASN A 50 4.92 1.53 -5.04
N GLN A 51 4.29 1.27 -6.19
CA GLN A 51 3.64 2.32 -6.97
C GLN A 51 2.42 2.88 -6.23
N ALA A 52 1.65 2.01 -5.58
CA ALA A 52 0.52 2.42 -4.76
C ALA A 52 0.95 3.30 -3.58
N GLY A 53 2.03 2.93 -2.88
CA GLY A 53 2.59 3.69 -1.77
C GLY A 53 3.12 5.06 -2.20
N THR A 54 3.82 5.10 -3.34
CA THR A 54 4.31 6.36 -3.93
C THR A 54 3.14 7.29 -4.28
N TYR A 55 2.10 6.76 -4.93
CA TYR A 55 0.90 7.53 -5.25
C TYR A 55 0.24 8.10 -3.99
N SER A 56 0.02 7.26 -2.98
CA SER A 56 -0.62 7.66 -1.73
C SER A 56 0.20 8.73 -0.97
N GLY A 57 1.50 8.53 -0.87
CA GLY A 57 2.40 9.49 -0.21
C GLY A 57 2.43 10.84 -0.92
N LEU A 58 2.56 10.83 -2.24
CA LEU A 58 2.56 12.05 -3.05
C LEU A 58 1.21 12.78 -2.99
N LEU A 59 0.10 12.05 -3.07
CA LEU A 59 -1.23 12.63 -2.98
C LEU A 59 -1.43 13.34 -1.62
N HIS A 60 -1.02 12.71 -0.52
CA HIS A 60 -1.12 13.31 0.81
C HIS A 60 -0.23 14.56 0.96
N TYR A 61 0.99 14.50 0.44
CA TYR A 61 1.90 15.65 0.36
C TYR A 61 1.27 16.82 -0.42
N LEU A 62 0.72 16.56 -1.60
CA LEU A 62 0.10 17.60 -2.43
C LEU A 62 -1.13 18.21 -1.75
N LYS A 63 -1.93 17.41 -1.05
CA LYS A 63 -3.04 17.91 -0.21
C LYS A 63 -2.51 18.85 0.90
N ALA A 64 -1.39 18.50 1.53
CA ALA A 64 -0.78 19.33 2.56
C ALA A 64 -0.26 20.66 2.00
N VAL A 65 0.44 20.63 0.85
CA VAL A 65 0.91 21.84 0.16
C VAL A 65 -0.26 22.74 -0.23
N ALA A 66 -1.35 22.18 -0.74
CA ALA A 66 -2.55 22.93 -1.09
C ALA A 66 -3.22 23.59 0.13
N ALA A 67 -3.31 22.86 1.25
CA ALA A 67 -3.93 23.33 2.47
C ALA A 67 -3.09 24.41 3.19
N THR A 68 -1.77 24.21 3.25
CA THR A 68 -0.86 25.12 3.95
C THR A 68 -0.40 26.30 3.07
N LYS A 69 -0.59 26.18 1.75
CA LYS A 69 -0.03 27.11 0.73
C LYS A 69 1.48 27.29 0.88
N SER A 70 2.17 26.27 1.39
CA SER A 70 3.61 26.28 1.70
C SER A 70 4.28 25.03 1.09
N LYS A 71 5.56 25.17 0.76
CA LYS A 71 6.47 24.06 0.40
C LYS A 71 7.53 23.84 1.48
N ASP A 72 7.46 24.60 2.60
CA ASP A 72 8.36 24.38 3.72
C ASP A 72 8.15 22.99 4.32
N ALA A 73 9.22 22.23 4.44
CA ALA A 73 9.16 20.83 4.85
C ALA A 73 8.56 20.62 6.24
N GLN A 74 8.87 21.52 7.19
CA GLN A 74 8.37 21.41 8.55
C GLN A 74 6.87 21.70 8.61
N THR A 75 6.43 22.76 7.93
CA THR A 75 5.01 23.14 7.84
C THR A 75 4.17 22.03 7.18
N VAL A 76 4.64 21.51 6.05
CA VAL A 76 3.95 20.44 5.31
C VAL A 76 3.89 19.16 6.13
N MET A 77 5.00 18.75 6.74
CA MET A 77 5.04 17.52 7.55
C MET A 77 4.20 17.63 8.82
N ALA A 78 4.18 18.80 9.47
CA ALA A 78 3.31 19.04 10.62
C ALA A 78 1.83 18.87 10.24
N TRP A 79 1.43 19.43 9.09
CA TRP A 79 0.07 19.26 8.58
C TRP A 79 -0.24 17.77 8.26
N MET A 80 0.67 17.07 7.58
CA MET A 80 0.49 15.66 7.22
C MET A 80 0.33 14.77 8.46
N LYS A 81 1.06 15.04 9.54
CA LYS A 81 0.93 14.29 10.81
C LYS A 81 -0.36 14.64 11.57
N ALA A 82 -0.83 15.87 11.46
CA ALA A 82 -2.06 16.31 12.13
C ALA A 82 -3.34 15.88 11.41
N ASN A 83 -3.25 15.57 10.12
CA ASN A 83 -4.40 15.24 9.29
C ASN A 83 -4.27 13.81 8.75
N PRO A 84 -5.27 12.94 8.96
CA PRO A 84 -5.27 11.61 8.38
C PRO A 84 -5.16 11.65 6.86
N SER A 85 -4.36 10.75 6.29
CA SER A 85 -4.42 10.50 4.86
C SER A 85 -5.74 9.79 4.53
N ASP A 86 -6.33 10.12 3.40
CA ASP A 86 -7.50 9.43 2.87
C ASP A 86 -7.35 9.35 1.36
N ASP A 87 -7.21 8.12 0.87
CA ASP A 87 -6.97 7.84 -0.55
C ASP A 87 -7.65 6.53 -0.98
N PRO A 88 -7.92 6.36 -2.29
CA PRO A 88 -8.67 5.20 -2.78
C PRO A 88 -7.92 3.86 -2.68
N LEU A 89 -6.62 3.86 -2.33
CA LEU A 89 -5.78 2.66 -2.32
C LEU A 89 -5.62 2.07 -0.92
N PHE A 90 -5.46 2.92 0.08
CA PHE A 90 -5.22 2.53 1.47
C PHE A 90 -6.31 3.00 2.43
N GLY A 91 -7.31 3.75 1.93
CA GLY A 91 -8.34 4.35 2.77
C GLY A 91 -7.76 5.38 3.74
N LYS A 92 -8.34 5.43 4.94
CA LYS A 92 -7.86 6.32 6.01
C LYS A 92 -6.60 5.75 6.66
N GLY A 93 -5.61 6.61 6.87
CA GLY A 93 -4.38 6.27 7.56
C GLY A 93 -3.81 7.47 8.31
N THR A 94 -2.94 7.23 9.27
CA THR A 94 -2.27 8.27 10.06
C THR A 94 -0.76 8.18 9.89
N ILE A 95 -0.06 9.33 10.01
CA ILE A 95 1.40 9.35 10.06
C ILE A 95 1.82 9.54 11.50
N ARG A 96 2.52 8.54 12.06
CA ARG A 96 3.05 8.57 13.43
C ARG A 96 4.23 9.54 13.56
N ALA A 97 4.64 9.82 14.82
CA ALA A 97 5.80 10.66 15.12
C ALA A 97 7.09 10.20 14.44
N ASP A 98 7.28 8.87 14.32
CA ASP A 98 8.41 8.23 13.62
C ASP A 98 8.31 8.31 12.08
N GLY A 99 7.28 8.96 11.52
CA GLY A 99 7.06 9.10 10.09
C GLY A 99 6.37 7.91 9.43
N ARG A 100 6.06 6.85 10.17
CA ARG A 100 5.37 5.67 9.62
C ARG A 100 3.91 5.99 9.34
N LYS A 101 3.46 5.73 8.10
CA LYS A 101 2.04 5.67 7.78
C LYS A 101 1.45 4.36 8.30
N ILE A 102 0.38 4.47 9.07
CA ILE A 102 -0.38 3.33 9.62
C ILE A 102 -1.60 3.11 8.74
N HIS A 103 -1.76 1.91 8.25
CA HIS A 103 -2.86 1.41 7.42
C HIS A 103 -2.95 -0.12 7.58
N ASP A 104 -4.02 -0.71 7.11
CA ASP A 104 -4.17 -2.16 7.15
C ASP A 104 -3.17 -2.85 6.21
N MET A 105 -2.85 -4.09 6.56
CA MET A 105 -2.08 -5.02 5.73
C MET A 105 -2.94 -6.25 5.43
N TYR A 106 -2.58 -6.93 4.37
CA TYR A 106 -3.36 -8.07 3.87
C TYR A 106 -2.48 -9.30 3.79
N LEU A 107 -2.99 -10.42 4.29
CA LEU A 107 -2.39 -11.72 4.14
C LEU A 107 -3.01 -12.41 2.93
N PHE A 108 -2.18 -12.82 2.00
CA PHE A 108 -2.59 -13.50 0.78
C PHE A 108 -1.91 -14.86 0.63
N GLU A 109 -2.57 -15.74 -0.09
CA GLU A 109 -2.00 -16.96 -0.65
C GLU A 109 -1.98 -16.84 -2.17
N VAL A 110 -0.89 -17.29 -2.80
CA VAL A 110 -0.80 -17.40 -4.26
C VAL A 110 -1.73 -18.50 -4.73
N LYS A 111 -2.63 -18.17 -5.66
CA LYS A 111 -3.63 -19.09 -6.23
C LYS A 111 -2.98 -20.26 -6.93
N LYS A 112 -3.70 -21.39 -6.96
CA LYS A 112 -3.44 -22.48 -7.91
C LYS A 112 -3.82 -22.05 -9.33
N PRO A 113 -3.20 -22.60 -10.38
CA PRO A 113 -3.58 -22.28 -11.77
C PRO A 113 -5.09 -22.41 -12.06
N ALA A 114 -5.75 -23.41 -11.47
CA ALA A 114 -7.18 -23.64 -11.66
C ALA A 114 -8.09 -22.61 -10.94
N GLU A 115 -7.56 -21.84 -10.01
CA GLU A 115 -8.29 -20.81 -9.26
C GLU A 115 -8.20 -19.42 -9.93
N SER A 116 -7.21 -19.24 -10.82
CA SER A 116 -6.97 -17.98 -11.52
C SER A 116 -7.93 -17.79 -12.69
N LYS A 117 -8.48 -16.59 -12.82
CA LYS A 117 -9.40 -16.17 -13.88
C LYS A 117 -8.74 -15.27 -14.94
N GLY A 118 -7.45 -15.00 -14.82
CA GLY A 118 -6.74 -14.12 -15.73
C GLY A 118 -5.27 -13.95 -15.35
N GLU A 119 -4.52 -13.33 -16.25
CA GLU A 119 -3.06 -13.19 -16.18
C GLU A 119 -2.56 -12.63 -14.84
N TRP A 120 -3.25 -11.63 -14.29
CA TRP A 120 -2.88 -10.95 -13.04
C TRP A 120 -3.73 -11.37 -11.83
N ASP A 121 -4.63 -12.35 -12.00
CA ASP A 121 -5.43 -12.87 -10.89
C ASP A 121 -4.62 -13.92 -10.09
N LEU A 122 -3.66 -13.43 -9.32
CA LEU A 122 -2.61 -14.22 -8.70
C LEU A 122 -2.87 -14.58 -7.24
N TYR A 123 -3.66 -13.76 -6.51
CA TYR A 123 -3.76 -13.87 -5.07
C TYR A 123 -5.19 -14.15 -4.59
N LYS A 124 -5.26 -14.86 -3.50
CA LYS A 124 -6.46 -15.11 -2.71
C LYS A 124 -6.27 -14.48 -1.33
N LEU A 125 -7.16 -13.57 -0.93
CA LEU A 125 -7.13 -12.94 0.38
C LEU A 125 -7.45 -13.96 1.47
N LEU A 126 -6.57 -14.08 2.46
CA LEU A 126 -6.75 -14.92 3.65
C LEU A 126 -7.23 -14.09 4.86
N ALA A 127 -6.62 -12.93 5.08
CA ALA A 127 -6.97 -12.07 6.21
C ALA A 127 -6.61 -10.60 5.94
N THR A 128 -7.37 -9.71 6.58
CA THR A 128 -7.00 -8.30 6.75
C THR A 128 -6.47 -8.13 8.17
N ILE A 129 -5.30 -7.54 8.31
CA ILE A 129 -4.62 -7.29 9.57
C ILE A 129 -4.70 -5.80 9.86
N PRO A 130 -5.38 -5.39 10.92
CA PRO A 130 -5.53 -3.98 11.27
C PRO A 130 -4.17 -3.27 11.43
N GLY A 131 -4.07 -2.03 10.98
CA GLY A 131 -2.86 -1.24 11.09
C GLY A 131 -2.37 -1.06 12.53
N SER A 132 -3.27 -1.13 13.51
CA SER A 132 -2.92 -1.10 14.94
C SER A 132 -2.13 -2.32 15.41
N GLU A 133 -2.22 -3.45 14.71
CA GLU A 133 -1.63 -4.73 15.12
C GLU A 133 -0.39 -5.10 14.28
N VAL A 134 -0.33 -4.61 13.03
CA VAL A 134 0.70 -5.05 12.09
C VAL A 134 2.02 -4.33 12.22
N PHE A 135 2.01 -3.11 12.76
CA PHE A 135 3.22 -2.32 12.90
C PHE A 135 3.79 -2.39 14.32
N ARG A 136 5.11 -2.51 14.39
CA ARG A 136 5.84 -2.48 15.67
C ARG A 136 5.42 -1.28 16.52
N PRO A 137 5.33 -1.43 17.85
CA PRO A 137 5.06 -0.34 18.77
C PRO A 137 5.99 0.86 18.56
N LEU A 138 5.47 2.06 18.78
CA LEU A 138 6.18 3.32 18.48
C LEU A 138 7.51 3.43 19.25
N ASN A 139 7.52 3.02 20.51
CA ASN A 139 8.67 3.09 21.42
C ASN A 139 9.76 2.03 21.12
N GLU A 140 9.48 1.03 20.29
CA GLU A 140 10.42 -0.04 19.97
C GLU A 140 11.26 0.26 18.71
N GLY A 141 11.00 1.39 18.05
CA GLY A 141 11.63 1.75 16.77
C GLY A 141 13.00 2.40 16.88
N GLY A 142 13.42 2.85 18.07
CA GLY A 142 14.67 3.59 18.26
C GLY A 142 14.71 4.94 17.53
N CYS A 143 13.56 5.49 17.15
CA CYS A 143 13.48 6.73 16.40
C CYS A 143 13.79 7.94 17.31
N PRO A 144 14.73 8.84 16.95
CA PRO A 144 15.09 9.98 17.78
C PRO A 144 13.97 11.02 17.95
N PHE A 145 12.95 10.97 17.10
CA PHE A 145 11.77 11.84 17.21
C PHE A 145 10.68 11.29 18.14
N VAL A 146 10.87 10.09 18.65
CA VAL A 146 9.95 9.47 19.63
C VAL A 146 10.60 9.59 20.99
N LYS A 147 10.03 10.46 21.83
CA LYS A 147 10.41 10.53 23.25
C LYS A 147 9.72 9.38 23.97
N GLY A 148 10.49 8.53 24.65
CA GLY A 148 10.02 7.47 25.52
C GLY A 148 9.28 8.01 26.75
#